data_2102de99d3620feb17c3e98ff9e6a122
#
_entry.id   2102de99d3620feb17c3e98ff9e6a122
#
_cell.length_a   1.000
_cell.length_b   1.000
_cell.length_c   1.000
_cell.angle_alpha   90.00
_cell.angle_beta   90.00
_cell.angle_gamma   90.00
#
_symmetry.space_group_name_H-M   'P 1'
#
loop_
_entity.id
_entity.type
_entity.pdbx_description
1 polymer ?
#
loop_
_entity_poly.entity_id
_entity_poly.type
_entity_poly.pdbx_seq_one_letter_code
_entity_poly.pdbx_strand_id
1 'polypeptide(L)'
;MQKNKTALIVEGGGSRGVFSFGVIDAFIKAAFNPFDIHLGVSNGAVVQLWYLLKVADYNLDKMLFSASKKYVRYTNLLLNKSIMDFEKLYQDANKVFPIDFDRLQ
;
A
#
# COMPACT_ATOMS: atom_id res chain seq x y z
N MET A 1 16.80 -17.00 27.15
CA MET A 1 17.20 -16.86 25.72
C MET A 1 16.38 -15.76 25.07
N GLN A 2 17.06 -14.82 24.44
CA GLN A 2 16.37 -13.77 23.69
C GLN A 2 15.74 -14.41 22.44
N LYS A 3 14.42 -14.35 22.31
CA LYS A 3 13.73 -14.88 21.16
C LYS A 3 14.08 -14.00 19.95
N ASN A 4 14.62 -14.59 18.89
CA ASN A 4 14.85 -13.86 17.64
C ASN A 4 13.53 -13.34 17.10
N LYS A 5 13.48 -12.04 16.79
CA LYS A 5 12.31 -11.43 16.15
C LYS A 5 12.46 -11.46 14.64
N THR A 6 11.35 -11.68 13.97
CA THR A 6 11.26 -11.71 12.50
C THR A 6 10.59 -10.44 12.01
N ALA A 7 11.13 -9.83 10.97
CA ALA A 7 10.56 -8.61 10.38
C ALA A 7 10.17 -8.85 8.92
N LEU A 8 9.01 -8.32 8.54
CA LEU A 8 8.63 -8.14 7.14
C LEU A 8 8.89 -6.69 6.75
N ILE A 9 9.76 -6.50 5.77
CA ILE A 9 10.12 -5.18 5.26
C ILE A 9 9.65 -5.08 3.81
N VAL A 10 8.84 -4.06 3.51
CA VAL A 10 8.33 -3.82 2.15
C VAL A 10 8.81 -2.45 1.67
N GLU A 11 9.59 -2.46 0.61
CA GLU A 11 10.10 -1.24 0.00
C GLU A 11 9.01 -0.41 -0.69
N GLY A 12 9.29 0.86 -0.91
CA GLY A 12 8.49 1.73 -1.77
C GLY A 12 8.72 1.41 -3.26
N GLY A 13 7.96 2.05 -4.12
CA GLY A 13 8.14 1.88 -5.56
C GLY A 13 6.92 2.25 -6.41
N GLY A 14 5.92 2.89 -5.81
CA GLY A 14 4.71 3.30 -6.53
C GLY A 14 4.02 2.09 -7.19
N SER A 15 3.75 2.18 -8.50
CA SER A 15 3.09 1.11 -9.25
C SER A 15 3.86 -0.21 -9.31
N ARG A 16 5.18 -0.21 -9.08
CA ARG A 16 5.97 -1.45 -8.97
C ARG A 16 5.60 -2.29 -7.77
N GLY A 17 4.93 -1.70 -6.78
CA GLY A 17 4.39 -2.39 -5.62
C GLY A 17 3.35 -3.47 -5.93
N VAL A 18 2.88 -3.58 -7.19
CA VAL A 18 1.96 -4.65 -7.61
C VAL A 18 2.50 -6.05 -7.29
N PHE A 19 3.81 -6.24 -7.39
CA PHE A 19 4.45 -7.50 -7.00
C PHE A 19 4.31 -7.76 -5.50
N SER A 20 4.63 -6.77 -4.67
CA SER A 20 4.50 -6.86 -3.21
C SER A 20 3.05 -7.12 -2.79
N PHE A 21 2.10 -6.49 -3.46
CA PHE A 21 0.67 -6.76 -3.24
C PHE A 21 0.32 -8.21 -3.52
N GLY A 22 0.80 -8.78 -4.63
CA GLY A 22 0.56 -10.18 -4.97
C GLY A 22 1.11 -11.15 -3.92
N VAL A 23 2.29 -10.88 -3.40
CA VAL A 23 2.90 -11.67 -2.32
C VAL A 23 2.06 -11.58 -1.04
N ILE A 24 1.68 -10.37 -0.65
CA ILE A 24 0.88 -10.13 0.56
C ILE A 24 -0.52 -10.77 0.44
N ASP A 25 -1.13 -10.69 -0.72
CA ASP A 25 -2.42 -11.33 -0.97
C ASP A 25 -2.34 -12.86 -0.76
N ALA A 26 -1.28 -13.48 -1.25
CA ALA A 26 -1.01 -14.90 -1.03
C ALA A 26 -0.80 -15.21 0.47
N PHE A 27 -0.07 -14.37 1.20
CA PHE A 27 0.11 -14.53 2.65
C PHE A 27 -1.21 -14.43 3.42
N ILE A 28 -2.06 -13.47 3.06
CA ILE A 28 -3.38 -13.31 3.68
C ILE A 28 -4.25 -14.55 3.44
N LYS A 29 -4.31 -15.03 2.20
CA LYS A 29 -5.07 -16.23 1.82
C LYS A 29 -4.58 -17.49 2.51
N ALA A 30 -3.28 -17.60 2.73
CA ALA A 30 -2.66 -18.70 3.45
C ALA A 30 -2.71 -18.56 4.98
N ALA A 31 -3.25 -17.48 5.51
CA ALA A 31 -3.20 -17.12 6.93
C ALA A 31 -1.75 -17.15 7.49
N PHE A 32 -0.78 -16.79 6.65
CA PHE A 32 0.64 -16.84 6.96
C PHE A 32 1.11 -15.49 7.48
N ASN A 33 1.39 -15.37 8.76
CA ASN A 33 1.98 -14.18 9.37
C ASN A 33 2.93 -14.56 10.52
N PRO A 34 4.16 -14.98 10.21
CA PRO A 34 5.17 -15.32 11.22
C PRO A 34 5.98 -14.09 11.70
N PHE A 35 5.61 -12.89 11.29
CA PHE A 35 6.39 -11.68 11.52
C PHE A 35 5.98 -10.97 12.80
N ASP A 36 7.00 -10.60 13.61
CA ASP A 36 6.83 -9.82 14.84
C ASP A 36 6.83 -8.30 14.55
N ILE A 37 7.46 -7.89 13.44
CA ILE A 37 7.67 -6.48 13.08
C ILE A 37 7.27 -6.28 11.62
N HIS A 38 6.54 -5.21 11.37
CA HIS A 38 6.10 -4.80 10.04
C HIS A 38 6.65 -3.41 9.71
N LEU A 39 7.47 -3.30 8.66
CA LEU A 39 8.06 -2.04 8.20
C LEU A 39 7.71 -1.83 6.72
N GLY A 40 7.28 -0.63 6.39
CA GLY A 40 6.97 -0.27 5.02
C GLY A 40 7.34 1.16 4.70
N VAL A 41 7.83 1.40 3.48
CA VAL A 41 8.17 2.73 2.97
C VAL A 41 7.23 3.07 1.82
N SER A 42 6.63 4.28 1.85
CA SER A 42 5.73 4.76 0.79
C SER A 42 4.62 3.73 0.50
N ASN A 43 4.49 3.27 -0.75
CA ASN A 43 3.51 2.22 -1.10
C ASN A 43 3.70 0.93 -0.30
N GLY A 44 4.93 0.62 0.14
CA GLY A 44 5.19 -0.50 1.04
C GLY A 44 4.49 -0.38 2.39
N ALA A 45 4.29 0.83 2.90
CA ALA A 45 3.51 1.06 4.12
C ALA A 45 2.02 0.74 3.90
N VAL A 46 1.49 1.08 2.73
CA VAL A 46 0.11 0.74 2.35
C VAL A 46 -0.07 -0.77 2.25
N VAL A 47 0.89 -1.46 1.64
CA VAL A 47 0.92 -2.94 1.55
C VAL A 47 0.89 -3.57 2.95
N GLN A 48 1.72 -3.08 3.87
CA GLN A 48 1.76 -3.56 5.25
C GLN A 48 0.44 -3.33 5.99
N LEU A 49 -0.16 -2.15 5.80
CA LEU A 49 -1.43 -1.84 6.42
C LEU A 49 -2.53 -2.82 5.97
N TRP A 50 -2.59 -3.14 4.68
CA TRP A 50 -3.56 -4.10 4.16
C TRP A 50 -3.30 -5.53 4.62
N TYR A 51 -2.04 -5.88 4.79
CA TYR A 51 -1.68 -7.17 5.39
C TYR A 51 -2.21 -7.29 6.82
N LEU A 52 -1.99 -6.29 7.65
CA LEU A 52 -2.47 -6.25 9.04
C LEU A 52 -4.01 -6.25 9.12
N LEU A 53 -4.67 -5.55 8.19
CA LEU A 53 -6.13 -5.53 8.08
C LEU A 53 -6.73 -6.79 7.45
N LYS A 54 -5.90 -7.71 6.93
CA LYS A 54 -6.31 -8.95 6.25
C LYS A 54 -7.27 -8.69 5.07
N VAL A 55 -6.98 -7.65 4.28
CA VAL A 55 -7.78 -7.28 3.11
C VAL A 55 -7.23 -7.96 1.87
N ALA A 56 -7.67 -9.18 1.61
CA ALA A 56 -7.37 -9.93 0.39
C ALA A 56 -8.24 -9.48 -0.80
N ASP A 57 -7.84 -9.86 -2.03
CA ASP A 57 -8.55 -9.64 -3.31
C ASP A 57 -8.78 -8.18 -3.73
N TYR A 58 -8.58 -7.24 -2.83
CA TYR A 58 -8.81 -5.81 -3.04
C TYR A 58 -7.59 -5.05 -3.58
N ASN A 59 -6.46 -5.73 -3.68
CA ASN A 59 -5.17 -5.06 -3.85
C ASN A 59 -4.93 -4.60 -5.28
N LEU A 60 -5.36 -5.38 -6.27
CA LEU A 60 -5.16 -5.04 -7.67
C LEU A 60 -5.98 -3.81 -8.07
N ASP A 61 -7.24 -3.74 -7.70
CA ASP A 61 -8.12 -2.62 -8.02
C ASP A 61 -7.62 -1.31 -7.40
N LYS A 62 -7.09 -1.36 -6.19
CA LYS A 62 -6.49 -0.20 -5.50
C LYS A 62 -5.20 0.25 -6.17
N MET A 63 -4.38 -0.68 -6.63
CA MET A 63 -3.19 -0.37 -7.42
C MET A 63 -3.55 0.29 -8.74
N LEU A 64 -4.53 -0.25 -9.46
CA LEU A 64 -5.02 0.31 -10.72
C LEU A 64 -5.63 1.69 -10.51
N PHE A 65 -6.35 1.88 -9.40
CA PHE A 65 -6.89 3.17 -9.01
C PHE A 65 -5.78 4.21 -8.80
N SER A 66 -4.72 3.87 -8.04
CA SER A 66 -3.60 4.78 -7.77
C SER A 66 -2.75 5.06 -9.01
N ALA A 67 -2.67 4.12 -9.94
CA ALA A 67 -1.96 4.27 -11.22
C ALA A 67 -2.79 5.01 -12.29
N SER A 68 -4.00 5.41 -11.98
CA SER A 68 -4.87 6.13 -12.92
C SER A 68 -4.24 7.44 -13.38
N LYS A 69 -4.32 7.71 -14.71
CA LYS A 69 -3.90 8.97 -15.32
C LYS A 69 -4.60 10.20 -14.73
N LYS A 70 -5.71 10.02 -14.03
CA LYS A 70 -6.45 11.07 -13.32
C LYS A 70 -5.58 11.86 -12.33
N TYR A 71 -4.57 11.20 -11.74
CA TYR A 71 -3.69 11.79 -10.73
C TYR A 71 -2.34 12.25 -11.29
N VAL A 72 -2.12 12.11 -12.60
CA VAL A 72 -0.88 12.50 -13.26
C VAL A 72 -1.13 13.74 -14.11
N ARG A 73 -0.45 14.84 -13.76
CA ARG A 73 -0.55 16.13 -14.46
C ARG A 73 0.77 16.48 -15.10
N TYR A 74 0.96 16.09 -16.35
CA TYR A 74 2.19 16.41 -17.10
C TYR A 74 2.42 17.91 -17.30
N THR A 75 1.35 18.72 -17.32
CA THR A 75 1.45 20.18 -17.39
C THR A 75 2.14 20.80 -16.18
N ASN A 76 2.10 20.14 -15.04
CA ASN A 76 2.79 20.58 -13.83
C ASN A 76 4.33 20.58 -13.99
N LEU A 77 4.85 19.77 -14.91
CA LEU A 77 6.30 19.74 -15.21
C LEU A 77 6.79 21.11 -15.72
N LEU A 78 5.97 21.78 -16.53
CA LEU A 78 6.27 23.11 -17.04
C LEU A 78 6.18 24.21 -15.98
N LEU A 79 5.47 23.95 -14.89
CA LEU A 79 5.24 24.86 -13.78
C LEU A 79 6.14 24.56 -12.56
N ASN A 80 7.10 23.66 -12.73
CA ASN A 80 8.00 23.21 -11.65
C ASN A 80 7.24 22.67 -10.42
N LYS A 81 6.08 22.03 -10.63
CA LYS A 81 5.22 21.42 -9.61
C LYS A 81 5.27 19.90 -9.69
N SER A 82 4.80 19.23 -8.63
CA SER A 82 4.67 17.77 -8.62
C SER A 82 3.82 17.27 -9.77
N ILE A 83 4.32 16.29 -10.52
CA ILE A 83 3.60 15.64 -11.62
C ILE A 83 2.42 14.83 -11.08
N MET A 84 2.55 14.27 -9.87
CA MET A 84 1.51 13.48 -9.24
C MET A 84 0.73 14.32 -8.23
N ASP A 85 -0.59 14.33 -8.37
CA ASP A 85 -1.50 14.99 -7.46
C ASP A 85 -1.82 14.05 -6.28
N PHE A 86 -0.90 13.98 -5.33
CA PHE A 86 -1.02 13.10 -4.16
C PHE A 86 -2.20 13.49 -3.27
N GLU A 87 -2.46 14.77 -3.10
CA GLU A 87 -3.56 15.23 -2.25
C GLU A 87 -4.90 14.72 -2.76
N LYS A 88 -5.16 14.91 -4.06
CA LYS A 88 -6.37 14.39 -4.70
C LYS A 88 -6.42 12.86 -4.66
N LEU A 89 -5.29 12.19 -4.88
CA LEU A 89 -5.21 10.73 -4.80
C LEU A 89 -5.62 10.24 -3.40
N TYR A 90 -5.10 10.83 -2.34
CA TYR A 90 -5.43 10.44 -0.97
C TYR A 90 -6.89 10.74 -0.61
N GLN A 91 -7.41 11.90 -1.01
CA GLN A 91 -8.81 12.24 -0.76
C GLN A 91 -9.77 11.27 -1.46
N ASP A 92 -9.52 10.97 -2.73
CA ASP A 92 -10.35 10.05 -3.50
C ASP A 92 -10.19 8.60 -2.99
N ALA A 93 -8.97 8.18 -2.66
CA ALA A 93 -8.71 6.84 -2.13
C ALA A 93 -9.43 6.62 -0.80
N ASN A 94 -9.43 7.61 0.09
CA ASN A 94 -10.10 7.51 1.38
C ASN A 94 -11.63 7.42 1.26
N LYS A 95 -12.20 7.99 0.20
CA LYS A 95 -13.65 7.88 -0.09
C LYS A 95 -14.02 6.50 -0.65
N VAL A 96 -13.18 5.96 -1.53
CA VAL A 96 -13.45 4.68 -2.22
C VAL A 96 -13.04 3.49 -1.37
N PHE A 97 -11.98 3.63 -0.59
CA PHE A 97 -11.39 2.58 0.23
C PHE A 97 -11.13 3.08 1.66
N PRO A 98 -12.18 3.35 2.44
CA PRO A 98 -12.01 3.81 3.82
C PRO A 98 -11.27 2.76 4.64
N ILE A 99 -10.29 3.23 5.42
CA ILE A 99 -9.50 2.38 6.31
C ILE A 99 -10.23 2.28 7.64
N ASP A 100 -10.55 1.08 8.04
CA ASP A 100 -11.09 0.78 9.36
C ASP A 100 -9.94 0.59 10.37
N PHE A 101 -9.56 1.67 11.02
CA PHE A 101 -8.48 1.68 12.01
C PHE A 101 -8.81 0.88 13.27
N ASP A 102 -10.07 0.66 13.59
CA ASP A 102 -10.47 -0.12 14.78
C ASP A 102 -10.06 -1.59 14.65
N ARG A 103 -9.87 -2.07 13.44
CA ARG A 103 -9.39 -3.43 13.16
C ARG A 103 -7.88 -3.62 13.43
N LEU A 104 -7.14 -2.54 13.71
CA LEU A 104 -5.71 -2.58 14.01
C LEU A 104 -5.40 -2.71 15.51
N GLN A 105 -6.42 -2.67 16.34
CA GLN A 105 -6.29 -2.81 17.81
C GLN A 105 -6.23 -4.25 18.28
#